data_dbe992a4b75993efd8d42c6fa5d51f1c
#
_entry.id   dbe992a4b75993efd8d42c6fa5d51f1c
#
_cell.length_a   1.000
_cell.length_b   1.000
_cell.length_c   1.000
_cell.angle_alpha   90.00
_cell.angle_beta   90.00
_cell.angle_gamma   90.00
#
_symmetry.space_group_name_H-M   'P 1'
#
loop_
_entity.id
_entity.type
_entity.pdbx_description
1 polymer ?
#
loop_
_entity_poly.entity_id
_entity_poly.type
_entity_poly.pdbx_seq_one_letter_code
_entity_poly.pdbx_strand_id
1 'polypeptide(L)'
;MPQAKGTDMRFKRIARLDWDAIAGIIAAAGALILEIFHVVEPTVVLAVVLVVLALLLFRDLRRETREERLLEIVQHTASLMEKYQAALSLPEAVLIGPGHLRSESERFANEAHGAMTYLNVCLLMFKPPSLFDKLLRPAIENPRVTSIQFILDEGERERWRTDVLPKVRATPSPDKVLEPRWCALRQEGVSFILADDAERRTQALLSFWGEPFMARMVDQQVPRYVFWVHGHSDLVSRLSEMERQHRLAG
;
A
#
# COMPACT_ATOMS: atom_id res chain seq x y z
N MET A 1 -43.90 -4.56 11.81
CA MET A 1 -44.62 -3.49 11.11
C MET A 1 -43.67 -2.74 10.23
N PRO A 2 -43.75 -2.91 8.91
CA PRO A 2 -43.06 -2.03 7.97
C PRO A 2 -44.09 -1.27 7.17
N GLN A 3 -43.93 0.01 7.00
CA GLN A 3 -44.36 0.76 5.81
C GLN A 3 -44.26 2.26 6.06
N ALA A 4 -43.36 2.93 5.33
CA ALA A 4 -43.53 4.28 4.80
C ALA A 4 -42.21 4.79 4.18
N LYS A 5 -41.77 4.24 3.05
CA LYS A 5 -40.62 4.75 2.31
C LYS A 5 -40.87 4.99 0.81
N GLY A 6 -42.13 4.88 0.38
CA GLY A 6 -42.50 4.94 -1.04
C GLY A 6 -42.97 6.30 -1.57
N THR A 7 -43.31 7.24 -0.75
CA THR A 7 -43.97 8.49 -1.17
C THR A 7 -43.01 9.66 -1.39
N ASP A 8 -41.85 9.62 -0.81
CA ASP A 8 -40.89 10.75 -0.85
C ASP A 8 -40.07 10.84 -2.18
N MET A 9 -39.98 9.74 -2.91
CA MET A 9 -39.21 9.71 -4.17
C MET A 9 -39.99 10.27 -5.38
N ARG A 10 -41.33 10.26 -5.35
CA ARG A 10 -42.15 10.81 -6.44
C ARG A 10 -42.21 12.33 -6.39
N PHE A 11 -42.26 12.93 -5.21
CA PHE A 11 -42.27 14.40 -5.07
C PHE A 11 -40.94 15.05 -5.46
N LYS A 12 -39.79 14.39 -5.23
CA LYS A 12 -38.48 14.89 -5.67
C LYS A 12 -38.26 14.84 -7.19
N ARG A 13 -38.97 13.99 -7.92
CA ARG A 13 -38.95 13.97 -9.41
C ARG A 13 -39.71 15.12 -10.04
N ILE A 14 -40.80 15.58 -9.43
CA ILE A 14 -41.62 16.67 -9.91
C ILE A 14 -40.92 18.03 -9.67
N ALA A 15 -40.12 18.15 -8.61
CA ALA A 15 -39.34 19.36 -8.31
C ALA A 15 -38.14 19.58 -9.28
N ARG A 16 -37.84 18.59 -10.11
CA ARG A 16 -36.82 18.71 -11.19
C ARG A 16 -37.42 19.01 -12.59
N LEU A 17 -38.73 19.14 -12.68
CA LEU A 17 -39.32 19.67 -13.90
C LEU A 17 -38.90 21.12 -14.03
N ASP A 18 -38.27 21.43 -15.16
CA ASP A 18 -37.82 22.76 -15.53
C ASP A 18 -39.07 23.67 -15.71
N TRP A 19 -39.58 24.20 -14.60
CA TRP A 19 -40.74 25.08 -14.57
C TRP A 19 -40.61 26.24 -15.55
N ASP A 20 -39.39 26.70 -15.78
CA ASP A 20 -39.10 27.77 -16.76
C ASP A 20 -39.31 27.27 -18.20
N ALA A 21 -39.04 26.03 -18.53
CA ALA A 21 -39.32 25.45 -19.86
C ALA A 21 -40.81 25.28 -20.06
N ILE A 22 -41.53 24.85 -19.03
CA ILE A 22 -43.00 24.73 -19.08
C ILE A 22 -43.65 26.12 -19.23
N ALA A 23 -43.18 27.10 -18.47
CA ALA A 23 -43.64 28.49 -18.59
C ALA A 23 -43.39 29.06 -19.98
N GLY A 24 -42.21 28.79 -20.55
CA GLY A 24 -41.86 29.21 -21.93
C GLY A 24 -42.77 28.58 -23.00
N ILE A 25 -43.06 27.27 -22.85
CA ILE A 25 -43.99 26.57 -23.77
C ILE A 25 -45.43 27.13 -23.63
N ILE A 26 -45.91 27.40 -22.43
CA ILE A 26 -47.23 27.98 -22.20
C ILE A 26 -47.28 29.39 -22.76
N ALA A 27 -46.25 30.21 -22.58
CA ALA A 27 -46.20 31.57 -23.14
C ALA A 27 -46.18 31.57 -24.68
N ALA A 28 -45.40 30.66 -25.30
CA ALA A 28 -45.37 30.52 -26.75
C ALA A 28 -46.70 30.04 -27.32
N ALA A 29 -47.34 29.06 -26.68
CA ALA A 29 -48.66 28.58 -27.08
C ALA A 29 -49.73 29.68 -26.93
N GLY A 30 -49.69 30.48 -25.87
CA GLY A 30 -50.56 31.62 -25.66
C GLY A 30 -50.42 32.70 -26.73
N ALA A 31 -49.16 33.02 -27.08
CA ALA A 31 -48.86 33.97 -28.16
C ALA A 31 -49.40 33.49 -29.51
N LEU A 32 -49.29 32.22 -29.83
CA LEU A 32 -49.78 31.61 -31.07
C LEU A 32 -51.31 31.61 -31.14
N ILE A 33 -52.00 31.38 -30.01
CA ILE A 33 -53.44 31.46 -29.91
C ILE A 33 -53.92 32.91 -30.14
N LEU A 34 -53.25 33.91 -29.55
CA LEU A 34 -53.59 35.34 -29.73
C LEU A 34 -53.38 35.80 -31.18
N GLU A 35 -52.36 35.24 -31.89
CA GLU A 35 -52.12 35.51 -33.31
C GLU A 35 -53.28 34.97 -34.19
N ILE A 36 -53.77 33.75 -33.91
CA ILE A 36 -54.89 33.13 -34.66
C ILE A 36 -56.16 33.98 -34.56
N PHE A 37 -56.38 34.63 -33.40
CA PHE A 37 -57.52 35.51 -33.22
C PHE A 37 -57.34 36.93 -33.75
N HIS A 38 -56.23 37.25 -34.47
CA HIS A 38 -55.91 38.58 -35.02
C HIS A 38 -55.93 39.72 -33.99
N VAL A 39 -55.68 39.40 -32.71
CA VAL A 39 -55.74 40.38 -31.60
C VAL A 39 -54.41 41.14 -31.46
N VAL A 40 -53.32 40.58 -31.99
CA VAL A 40 -51.97 41.11 -31.79
C VAL A 40 -51.27 41.30 -33.17
N GLU A 41 -50.59 42.43 -33.38
CA GLU A 41 -49.81 42.68 -34.57
C GLU A 41 -48.64 41.66 -34.70
N PRO A 42 -48.34 41.19 -35.94
CA PRO A 42 -47.25 40.21 -36.21
C PRO A 42 -45.89 40.65 -35.68
N THR A 43 -45.59 41.93 -35.60
CA THR A 43 -44.35 42.52 -35.06
C THR A 43 -44.18 42.25 -33.57
N VAL A 44 -45.27 42.24 -32.79
CA VAL A 44 -45.21 41.97 -31.34
C VAL A 44 -44.96 40.48 -31.07
N VAL A 45 -45.56 39.58 -31.87
CA VAL A 45 -45.33 38.13 -31.78
C VAL A 45 -43.87 37.83 -32.09
N LEU A 46 -43.27 38.41 -33.13
CA LEU A 46 -41.87 38.25 -33.48
C LEU A 46 -40.95 38.71 -32.34
N ALA A 47 -41.22 39.84 -31.70
CA ALA A 47 -40.47 40.37 -30.59
C ALA A 47 -40.48 39.41 -29.38
N VAL A 48 -41.66 38.85 -29.04
CA VAL A 48 -41.83 37.88 -27.95
C VAL A 48 -41.05 36.60 -28.23
N VAL A 49 -41.12 36.05 -29.44
CA VAL A 49 -40.35 34.86 -29.85
C VAL A 49 -38.87 35.09 -29.74
N LEU A 50 -38.35 36.26 -30.19
CA LEU A 50 -36.92 36.59 -30.06
C LEU A 50 -36.47 36.69 -28.61
N VAL A 51 -37.27 37.28 -27.72
CA VAL A 51 -36.96 37.35 -26.28
C VAL A 51 -36.93 35.93 -25.65
N VAL A 52 -37.90 35.09 -25.98
CA VAL A 52 -37.93 33.69 -25.49
C VAL A 52 -36.70 32.92 -25.99
N LEU A 53 -36.34 33.09 -27.27
CA LEU A 53 -35.16 32.43 -27.84
C LEU A 53 -33.87 32.90 -27.16
N ALA A 54 -33.73 34.19 -26.92
CA ALA A 54 -32.57 34.78 -26.22
C ALA A 54 -32.46 34.24 -24.78
N LEU A 55 -33.58 34.10 -24.04
CA LEU A 55 -33.62 33.52 -22.70
C LEU A 55 -33.24 32.04 -22.71
N LEU A 56 -33.68 31.27 -23.70
CA LEU A 56 -33.33 29.86 -23.84
C LEU A 56 -31.83 29.71 -24.13
N LEU A 57 -31.26 30.47 -25.03
CA LEU A 57 -29.82 30.48 -25.35
C LEU A 57 -28.98 30.88 -24.14
N PHE A 58 -29.39 31.91 -23.40
CA PHE A 58 -28.70 32.35 -22.19
C PHE A 58 -28.73 31.26 -21.10
N ARG A 59 -29.84 30.56 -21.00
CA ARG A 59 -29.99 29.41 -20.07
C ARG A 59 -29.06 28.26 -20.46
N ASP A 60 -28.98 27.94 -21.74
CA ASP A 60 -28.16 26.82 -22.22
C ASP A 60 -26.67 27.10 -21.98
N LEU A 61 -26.20 28.32 -22.26
CA LEU A 61 -24.85 28.76 -21.90
C LEU A 61 -24.56 28.71 -20.41
N ARG A 62 -25.53 29.03 -19.52
CA ARG A 62 -25.38 28.89 -18.08
C ARG A 62 -25.33 27.45 -17.63
N ARG A 63 -25.98 26.55 -18.34
CA ARG A 63 -25.99 25.13 -18.04
C ARG A 63 -24.64 24.51 -18.38
N GLU A 64 -24.10 24.80 -19.57
CA GLU A 64 -22.77 24.35 -19.97
C GLU A 64 -21.68 24.77 -18.96
N THR A 65 -21.66 26.03 -18.56
CA THR A 65 -20.67 26.52 -17.58
C THR A 65 -20.80 25.88 -16.19
N ARG A 66 -22.00 25.42 -15.81
CA ARG A 66 -22.19 24.68 -14.57
C ARG A 66 -21.73 23.21 -14.66
N GLU A 67 -21.99 22.59 -15.80
CA GLU A 67 -21.57 21.20 -16.05
C GLU A 67 -20.03 21.11 -16.11
N GLU A 68 -19.36 22.07 -16.78
CA GLU A 68 -17.89 22.17 -16.80
C GLU A 68 -17.30 22.33 -15.39
N ARG A 69 -17.85 23.24 -14.57
CA ARG A 69 -17.39 23.42 -13.18
C ARG A 69 -17.60 22.18 -12.32
N LEU A 70 -18.71 21.47 -12.50
CA LEU A 70 -18.96 20.22 -11.78
C LEU A 70 -17.95 19.14 -12.17
N LEU A 71 -17.64 19.02 -13.46
CA LEU A 71 -16.62 18.09 -13.94
C LEU A 71 -15.23 18.43 -13.38
N GLU A 72 -14.88 19.71 -13.35
CA GLU A 72 -13.61 20.18 -12.78
C GLU A 72 -13.51 19.85 -11.26
N ILE A 73 -14.58 20.11 -10.50
CA ILE A 73 -14.64 19.76 -9.06
C ILE A 73 -14.53 18.26 -8.85
N VAL A 74 -15.22 17.45 -9.65
CA VAL A 74 -15.17 15.98 -9.55
C VAL A 74 -13.78 15.46 -9.87
N GLN A 75 -13.13 15.96 -10.93
CA GLN A 75 -11.76 15.59 -11.28
C GLN A 75 -10.77 16.01 -10.20
N HIS A 76 -10.91 17.23 -9.67
CA HIS A 76 -10.04 17.69 -8.59
C HIS A 76 -10.22 16.86 -7.32
N THR A 77 -11.47 16.53 -6.96
CA THR A 77 -11.76 15.68 -5.79
C THR A 77 -11.22 14.26 -5.97
N ALA A 78 -11.35 13.69 -7.17
CA ALA A 78 -10.80 12.38 -7.50
C ALA A 78 -9.26 12.37 -7.36
N SER A 79 -8.58 13.39 -7.89
CA SER A 79 -7.12 13.53 -7.78
C SER A 79 -6.63 13.73 -6.34
N LEU A 80 -7.40 14.45 -5.51
CA LEU A 80 -7.12 14.58 -4.08
C LEU A 80 -7.30 13.24 -3.36
N MET A 81 -8.37 12.51 -3.65
CA MET A 81 -8.61 11.18 -3.06
C MET A 81 -7.49 10.19 -3.42
N GLU A 82 -7.01 10.21 -4.65
CA GLU A 82 -5.89 9.38 -5.10
C GLU A 82 -4.59 9.74 -4.37
N LYS A 83 -4.31 11.04 -4.18
CA LYS A 83 -3.18 11.51 -3.36
C LYS A 83 -3.31 11.11 -1.90
N TYR A 84 -4.50 11.20 -1.31
CA TYR A 84 -4.74 10.76 0.06
C TYR A 84 -4.63 9.24 0.21
N GLN A 85 -5.13 8.46 -0.73
CA GLN A 85 -4.94 7.01 -0.75
C GLN A 85 -3.45 6.62 -0.86
N ALA A 86 -2.69 7.28 -1.73
CA ALA A 86 -1.25 7.07 -1.84
C ALA A 86 -0.50 7.48 -0.56
N ALA A 87 -0.93 8.55 0.12
CA ALA A 87 -0.33 8.99 1.39
C ALA A 87 -0.72 8.11 2.58
N LEU A 88 -1.87 7.43 2.54
CA LEU A 88 -2.37 6.51 3.56
C LEU A 88 -1.95 5.05 3.31
N SER A 89 -1.46 4.71 2.10
CA SER A 89 -0.89 3.40 1.85
C SER A 89 0.38 3.25 2.71
N LEU A 90 0.39 2.23 3.55
CA LEU A 90 1.59 1.85 4.29
C LEU A 90 2.72 1.61 3.28
N PRO A 91 3.94 2.12 3.53
CA PRO A 91 5.06 1.90 2.62
C PRO A 91 5.31 0.39 2.49
N GLU A 92 5.54 -0.08 1.27
CA GLU A 92 5.86 -1.48 1.02
C GLU A 92 7.16 -1.91 1.70
N ALA A 93 8.13 -0.98 1.78
CA ALA A 93 9.40 -1.20 2.45
C ALA A 93 9.87 0.08 3.15
N VAL A 94 10.44 -0.08 4.34
CA VAL A 94 11.01 0.99 5.15
C VAL A 94 12.52 0.78 5.28
N LEU A 95 13.31 1.80 4.94
CA LEU A 95 14.75 1.75 5.11
C LEU A 95 15.12 1.95 6.60
N ILE A 96 15.83 0.97 7.16
CA ILE A 96 16.37 0.99 8.51
C ILE A 96 17.85 1.35 8.44
N GLY A 97 18.21 2.49 9.00
CA GLY A 97 19.61 2.91 9.09
C GLY A 97 20.37 2.18 10.21
N PRO A 98 21.72 2.27 10.20
CA PRO A 98 22.58 1.56 11.14
C PRO A 98 22.28 1.85 12.62
N GLY A 99 21.88 3.08 12.95
CA GLY A 99 21.53 3.49 14.31
C GLY A 99 20.31 2.76 14.89
N HIS A 100 19.40 2.33 14.04
CA HIS A 100 18.14 1.65 14.44
C HIS A 100 18.16 0.14 14.17
N LEU A 101 19.22 -0.38 13.51
CA LEU A 101 19.27 -1.77 13.10
C LEU A 101 19.01 -2.75 14.27
N ARG A 102 19.62 -2.48 15.42
CA ARG A 102 19.52 -3.37 16.59
C ARG A 102 18.11 -3.39 17.16
N SER A 103 17.50 -2.22 17.37
CA SER A 103 16.14 -2.10 17.92
C SER A 103 15.09 -2.65 16.95
N GLU A 104 15.24 -2.38 15.66
CA GLU A 104 14.29 -2.85 14.67
C GLU A 104 14.42 -4.36 14.41
N SER A 105 15.64 -4.91 14.43
CA SER A 105 15.82 -6.37 14.35
C SER A 105 15.28 -7.09 15.58
N GLU A 106 15.48 -6.53 16.77
CA GLU A 106 14.90 -7.05 18.02
C GLU A 106 13.36 -7.00 17.98
N ARG A 107 12.79 -5.88 17.50
CA ARG A 107 11.35 -5.75 17.29
C ARG A 107 10.82 -6.79 16.31
N PHE A 108 11.44 -6.91 15.14
CA PHE A 108 11.07 -7.91 14.13
C PHE A 108 11.07 -9.34 14.70
N ALA A 109 12.11 -9.70 15.45
CA ALA A 109 12.22 -11.01 16.08
C ALA A 109 11.16 -11.24 17.18
N ASN A 110 10.81 -10.20 17.93
CA ASN A 110 9.78 -10.27 18.97
C ASN A 110 8.36 -10.32 18.39
N GLU A 111 8.11 -9.73 17.23
CA GLU A 111 6.82 -9.74 16.52
C GLU A 111 6.65 -11.02 15.68
N ALA A 112 7.72 -11.77 15.43
CA ALA A 112 7.72 -12.95 14.58
C ALA A 112 6.87 -14.10 15.16
N HIS A 113 6.21 -14.83 14.26
CA HIS A 113 5.40 -16.00 14.54
C HIS A 113 5.79 -17.16 13.62
N GLY A 114 5.59 -18.40 14.08
CA GLY A 114 5.80 -19.59 13.25
C GLY A 114 7.27 -19.85 12.91
N ALA A 115 7.52 -20.23 11.66
CA ALA A 115 8.87 -20.49 11.18
C ALA A 115 9.57 -19.22 10.73
N MET A 116 10.86 -19.09 11.06
CA MET A 116 11.72 -18.02 10.54
C MET A 116 12.80 -18.62 9.63
N THR A 117 13.10 -17.92 8.54
CA THR A 117 14.18 -18.30 7.63
C THR A 117 15.21 -17.18 7.53
N TYR A 118 16.47 -17.53 7.70
CA TYR A 118 17.64 -16.66 7.52
C TYR A 118 18.38 -17.11 6.28
N LEU A 119 18.29 -16.37 5.17
CA LEU A 119 18.97 -16.69 3.93
C LEU A 119 20.16 -15.77 3.72
N ASN A 120 21.33 -16.37 3.45
CA ASN A 120 22.59 -15.69 3.11
C ASN A 120 22.97 -14.56 4.08
N VAL A 121 22.68 -14.74 5.38
CA VAL A 121 22.97 -13.71 6.39
C VAL A 121 24.45 -13.71 6.78
N CYS A 122 24.99 -12.53 7.10
CA CYS A 122 26.38 -12.38 7.54
C CYS A 122 26.59 -12.94 8.96
N LEU A 123 27.22 -14.08 9.11
CA LEU A 123 27.49 -14.68 10.41
C LEU A 123 28.44 -13.84 11.27
N LEU A 124 29.26 -12.96 10.70
CA LEU A 124 30.07 -12.01 11.45
C LEU A 124 29.23 -11.09 12.34
N MET A 125 27.99 -10.83 11.99
CA MET A 125 27.08 -10.03 12.82
C MET A 125 26.70 -10.75 14.12
N PHE A 126 26.79 -12.08 14.17
CA PHE A 126 26.51 -12.86 15.37
C PHE A 126 27.77 -13.18 16.18
N LYS A 127 28.96 -12.79 15.69
CA LYS A 127 30.21 -13.04 16.40
C LYS A 127 30.33 -12.29 17.72
N PRO A 128 30.07 -10.96 17.81
CA PRO A 128 30.02 -10.27 19.09
C PRO A 128 28.82 -10.72 19.93
N PRO A 129 29.00 -11.09 21.21
CA PRO A 129 27.88 -11.49 22.09
C PRO A 129 26.74 -10.46 22.11
N SER A 130 27.10 -9.16 22.20
CA SER A 130 26.11 -8.07 22.23
C SER A 130 25.25 -7.96 20.97
N LEU A 131 25.77 -8.37 19.82
CA LEU A 131 24.98 -8.41 18.58
C LEU A 131 24.16 -9.68 18.47
N PHE A 132 24.71 -10.83 18.88
CA PHE A 132 23.95 -12.06 18.97
C PHE A 132 22.71 -11.88 19.86
N ASP A 133 22.90 -11.25 21.04
CA ASP A 133 21.84 -10.99 22.01
C ASP A 133 20.72 -10.08 21.49
N LYS A 134 21.01 -9.23 20.50
CA LYS A 134 20.03 -8.31 19.92
C LYS A 134 19.43 -8.78 18.59
N LEU A 135 20.19 -9.56 17.82
CA LEU A 135 19.80 -9.91 16.45
C LEU A 135 19.22 -11.33 16.31
N LEU A 136 19.66 -12.28 17.15
CA LEU A 136 19.25 -13.68 17.02
C LEU A 136 18.59 -14.23 18.27
N ARG A 137 19.13 -13.93 19.47
CA ARG A 137 18.57 -14.43 20.74
C ARG A 137 17.07 -14.13 20.92
N PRO A 138 16.55 -12.91 20.59
CA PRO A 138 15.13 -12.62 20.72
C PRO A 138 14.24 -13.57 19.89
N ALA A 139 14.68 -13.96 18.70
CA ALA A 139 13.96 -14.93 17.87
C ALA A 139 13.94 -16.34 18.52
N ILE A 140 15.09 -16.78 19.09
CA ILE A 140 15.18 -18.10 19.75
C ILE A 140 14.29 -18.14 21.00
N GLU A 141 14.28 -17.07 21.78
CA GLU A 141 13.53 -16.98 23.05
C GLU A 141 12.05 -16.63 22.84
N ASN A 142 11.65 -16.13 21.66
CA ASN A 142 10.26 -15.82 21.37
C ASN A 142 9.40 -17.11 21.36
N PRO A 143 8.42 -17.26 22.26
CA PRO A 143 7.61 -18.48 22.35
C PRO A 143 6.71 -18.71 21.14
N ARG A 144 6.47 -17.66 20.32
CA ARG A 144 5.64 -17.74 19.11
C ARG A 144 6.43 -18.23 17.90
N VAL A 145 7.75 -18.18 17.94
CA VAL A 145 8.63 -18.75 16.92
C VAL A 145 8.77 -20.26 17.18
N THR A 146 8.41 -21.06 16.19
CA THR A 146 8.43 -22.52 16.29
C THR A 146 9.73 -23.13 15.81
N SER A 147 10.35 -22.54 14.78
CA SER A 147 11.62 -23.02 14.21
C SER A 147 12.37 -21.89 13.53
N ILE A 148 13.69 -22.02 13.48
CA ILE A 148 14.59 -21.09 12.82
C ILE A 148 15.49 -21.90 11.87
N GLN A 149 15.34 -21.67 10.55
CA GLN A 149 16.14 -22.30 9.52
C GLN A 149 17.15 -21.32 8.95
N PHE A 150 18.41 -21.73 8.91
CA PHE A 150 19.46 -21.01 8.17
C PHE A 150 19.70 -21.67 6.83
N ILE A 151 19.82 -20.87 5.78
CA ILE A 151 20.28 -21.25 4.44
C ILE A 151 21.53 -20.41 4.18
N LEU A 152 22.69 -21.03 4.18
CA LEU A 152 23.99 -20.37 4.23
C LEU A 152 24.91 -20.85 3.12
N ASP A 153 25.89 -19.99 2.73
CA ASP A 153 26.96 -20.40 1.85
C ASP A 153 27.85 -21.48 2.52
N GLU A 154 28.28 -22.45 1.74
CA GLU A 154 29.15 -23.55 2.22
C GLU A 154 30.44 -23.03 2.88
N GLY A 155 30.97 -21.90 2.44
CA GLY A 155 32.16 -21.26 3.02
C GLY A 155 31.96 -20.74 4.44
N GLU A 156 30.72 -20.63 4.90
CA GLU A 156 30.38 -20.15 6.25
C GLU A 156 30.31 -21.27 7.31
N ARG A 157 30.51 -22.55 6.94
CA ARG A 157 30.40 -23.72 7.87
C ARG A 157 31.29 -23.57 9.11
N GLU A 158 32.54 -23.18 8.91
CA GLU A 158 33.48 -23.06 10.05
C GLU A 158 33.03 -21.94 10.99
N ARG A 159 32.65 -20.80 10.43
CA ARG A 159 32.17 -19.65 11.22
C ARG A 159 30.87 -19.98 11.97
N TRP A 160 29.99 -20.76 11.37
CA TRP A 160 28.80 -21.26 12.06
C TRP A 160 29.19 -22.09 13.29
N ARG A 161 30.12 -23.05 13.13
CA ARG A 161 30.54 -23.95 14.21
C ARG A 161 31.25 -23.23 15.35
N THR A 162 32.09 -22.26 15.03
CA THR A 162 32.96 -21.58 16.01
C THR A 162 32.30 -20.39 16.67
N ASP A 163 31.58 -19.57 15.90
CA ASP A 163 31.13 -18.26 16.38
C ASP A 163 29.62 -18.22 16.74
N VAL A 164 28.78 -19.06 16.10
CA VAL A 164 27.30 -18.99 16.27
C VAL A 164 26.75 -20.16 17.06
N LEU A 165 27.03 -21.40 16.66
CA LEU A 165 26.48 -22.62 17.26
C LEU A 165 26.70 -22.71 18.78
N PRO A 166 27.88 -22.36 19.35
CA PRO A 166 28.07 -22.41 20.82
C PRO A 166 27.13 -21.47 21.56
N LYS A 167 26.84 -20.28 20.97
CA LYS A 167 25.91 -19.32 21.58
C LYS A 167 24.46 -19.77 21.46
N VAL A 168 24.08 -20.38 20.34
CA VAL A 168 22.76 -20.99 20.16
C VAL A 168 22.54 -22.06 21.23
N ARG A 169 23.50 -22.96 21.41
CA ARG A 169 23.44 -24.04 22.44
C ARG A 169 23.36 -23.51 23.87
N ALA A 170 23.82 -22.30 24.12
CA ALA A 170 23.75 -21.66 25.43
C ALA A 170 22.39 -20.93 25.66
N THR A 171 21.49 -20.91 24.70
CA THR A 171 20.13 -20.33 24.86
C THR A 171 19.18 -21.35 25.53
N PRO A 172 18.05 -20.86 26.11
CA PRO A 172 17.05 -21.74 26.72
C PRO A 172 16.34 -22.69 25.76
N SER A 173 16.29 -22.39 24.49
CA SER A 173 15.53 -23.14 23.46
C SER A 173 16.37 -23.40 22.19
N PRO A 174 17.53 -24.07 22.32
CA PRO A 174 18.43 -24.29 21.19
C PRO A 174 17.82 -25.14 20.07
N ASP A 175 16.90 -26.02 20.40
CA ASP A 175 16.26 -26.97 19.49
C ASP A 175 15.39 -26.29 18.42
N LYS A 176 15.01 -25.03 18.65
CA LYS A 176 14.32 -24.23 17.61
C LYS A 176 15.20 -23.93 16.40
N VAL A 177 16.51 -23.86 16.60
CA VAL A 177 17.45 -23.59 15.51
C VAL A 177 17.82 -24.91 14.84
N LEU A 178 17.28 -25.09 13.64
CA LEU A 178 17.50 -26.29 12.84
C LEU A 178 18.94 -26.30 12.28
N GLU A 179 19.44 -27.49 11.93
CA GLU A 179 20.74 -27.60 11.23
C GLU A 179 20.71 -26.75 9.94
N PRO A 180 21.72 -25.89 9.73
CA PRO A 180 21.76 -25.06 8.53
C PRO A 180 21.78 -25.87 7.24
N ARG A 181 21.09 -25.39 6.22
CA ARG A 181 21.23 -25.87 4.86
C ARG A 181 22.40 -25.14 4.20
N TRP A 182 23.23 -25.91 3.54
CA TRP A 182 24.46 -25.42 2.94
C TRP A 182 24.30 -25.40 1.43
N CYS A 183 24.38 -24.22 0.82
CA CYS A 183 24.18 -23.99 -0.61
C CYS A 183 25.32 -23.15 -1.18
N ALA A 184 25.51 -23.19 -2.50
CA ALA A 184 26.46 -22.31 -3.18
C ALA A 184 25.82 -20.93 -3.40
N LEU A 185 25.95 -20.02 -2.43
CA LEU A 185 25.33 -18.69 -2.42
C LEU A 185 26.27 -17.53 -2.74
N ARG A 186 27.52 -17.79 -3.12
CA ARG A 186 28.54 -16.74 -3.34
C ARG A 186 28.17 -15.68 -4.39
N GLN A 187 27.29 -16.01 -5.32
CA GLN A 187 26.82 -15.09 -6.37
C GLN A 187 25.54 -14.35 -5.99
N GLU A 188 24.91 -14.75 -4.87
CA GLU A 188 23.69 -14.11 -4.42
C GLU A 188 23.99 -12.77 -3.76
N GLY A 189 23.63 -11.67 -4.41
CA GLY A 189 23.79 -10.31 -3.87
C GLY A 189 22.80 -9.96 -2.76
N VAL A 190 21.93 -10.90 -2.36
CA VAL A 190 20.79 -10.67 -1.46
C VAL A 190 20.95 -11.46 -0.18
N SER A 191 20.59 -10.84 0.93
CA SER A 191 20.50 -11.45 2.25
C SER A 191 19.20 -11.03 2.91
N PHE A 192 18.43 -11.99 3.45
CA PHE A 192 17.16 -11.63 4.08
C PHE A 192 16.78 -12.58 5.23
N ILE A 193 15.85 -12.09 6.06
CA ILE A 193 15.19 -12.86 7.10
C ILE A 193 13.70 -12.80 6.80
N LEU A 194 13.04 -13.95 6.71
CA LEU A 194 11.58 -14.07 6.58
C LEU A 194 10.97 -14.50 7.91
N ALA A 195 9.84 -13.92 8.24
CA ALA A 195 9.01 -14.33 9.38
C ALA A 195 7.56 -13.90 9.13
N ASP A 196 6.61 -14.61 9.72
CA ASP A 196 5.21 -14.19 9.73
C ASP A 196 4.94 -13.23 10.89
N ASP A 197 4.05 -12.26 10.68
CA ASP A 197 3.51 -11.38 11.73
C ASP A 197 2.34 -12.05 12.49
N ALA A 198 1.70 -11.31 13.39
CA ALA A 198 0.55 -11.78 14.17
C ALA A 198 -0.67 -12.14 13.30
N GLU A 199 -0.81 -11.49 12.15
CA GLU A 199 -1.86 -11.73 11.16
C GLU A 199 -1.50 -12.83 10.16
N ARG A 200 -0.38 -13.54 10.35
CA ARG A 200 0.17 -14.58 9.46
C ARG A 200 0.53 -14.05 8.07
N ARG A 201 0.90 -12.79 7.97
CA ARG A 201 1.45 -12.22 6.74
C ARG A 201 2.97 -12.28 6.83
N THR A 202 3.59 -12.88 5.84
CA THR A 202 5.06 -12.96 5.77
C THR A 202 5.64 -11.58 5.54
N GLN A 203 6.64 -11.20 6.32
CA GLN A 203 7.42 -9.97 6.21
C GLN A 203 8.91 -10.29 6.14
N ALA A 204 9.71 -9.34 5.71
CA ALA A 204 11.14 -9.57 5.54
C ALA A 204 12.01 -8.43 6.07
N LEU A 205 13.20 -8.79 6.60
CA LEU A 205 14.33 -7.88 6.69
C LEU A 205 15.30 -8.20 5.55
N LEU A 206 15.44 -7.26 4.59
CA LEU A 206 16.21 -7.43 3.37
C LEU A 206 17.48 -6.57 3.41
N SER A 207 18.62 -7.12 3.04
CA SER A 207 19.86 -6.39 2.82
C SER A 207 20.60 -6.92 1.59
N PHE A 208 21.58 -6.14 1.11
CA PHE A 208 22.35 -6.48 -0.09
C PHE A 208 23.82 -6.67 0.25
N TRP A 209 24.43 -7.66 -0.41
CA TRP A 209 25.86 -7.92 -0.34
C TRP A 209 26.60 -7.15 -1.44
N GLY A 210 27.82 -6.77 -1.15
CA GLY A 210 28.71 -6.18 -2.16
C GLY A 210 28.46 -4.71 -2.49
N GLU A 211 27.42 -4.11 -1.95
CA GLU A 211 27.13 -2.68 -2.13
C GLU A 211 27.93 -1.84 -1.11
N PRO A 212 28.95 -1.09 -1.55
CA PRO A 212 29.84 -0.37 -0.62
C PRO A 212 29.14 0.63 0.29
N PHE A 213 28.04 1.23 -0.17
CA PHE A 213 27.25 2.17 0.64
C PHE A 213 26.35 1.47 1.66
N MET A 214 25.98 0.21 1.39
CA MET A 214 25.09 -0.57 2.27
C MET A 214 25.85 -1.27 3.40
N ALA A 215 27.14 -1.57 3.21
CA ALA A 215 27.96 -2.32 4.15
C ALA A 215 29.42 -1.80 4.16
N ARG A 216 29.62 -0.56 4.56
CA ARG A 216 30.97 0.01 4.68
C ARG A 216 31.54 -0.27 6.06
N MET A 217 32.74 -0.84 6.14
CA MET A 217 33.50 -0.93 7.40
C MET A 217 34.02 0.45 7.77
N VAL A 218 33.64 0.95 8.92
CA VAL A 218 34.24 2.13 9.57
C VAL A 218 34.52 1.71 11.01
N ASP A 219 35.81 1.70 11.39
CA ASP A 219 36.29 1.44 12.76
C ASP A 219 35.61 0.24 13.47
N GLN A 220 35.66 -0.96 12.85
CA GLN A 220 35.08 -2.20 13.35
C GLN A 220 33.51 -2.21 13.49
N GLN A 221 32.86 -1.14 13.12
CA GLN A 221 31.42 -1.10 12.96
C GLN A 221 31.09 -1.29 11.48
N VAL A 222 30.20 -2.24 11.17
CA VAL A 222 29.64 -2.40 9.83
C VAL A 222 28.32 -1.66 9.79
N PRO A 223 28.31 -0.38 9.35
CA PRO A 223 27.04 0.31 9.14
C PRO A 223 26.31 -0.45 8.04
N ARG A 224 25.22 -1.09 8.39
CA ARG A 224 24.40 -1.84 7.44
C ARG A 224 23.04 -1.18 7.37
N TYR A 225 22.59 -0.93 6.15
CA TYR A 225 21.23 -0.56 5.86
C TYR A 225 20.43 -1.82 5.58
N VAL A 226 19.22 -1.89 6.14
CA VAL A 226 18.31 -3.00 5.97
C VAL A 226 16.95 -2.44 5.58
N PHE A 227 16.22 -3.09 4.70
CA PHE A 227 14.86 -2.75 4.38
C PHE A 227 13.91 -3.67 5.15
N TRP A 228 13.00 -3.10 5.91
CA TRP A 228 11.86 -3.84 6.41
C TRP A 228 10.79 -3.85 5.32
N VAL A 229 10.56 -5.02 4.75
CA VAL A 229 9.58 -5.24 3.70
C VAL A 229 8.32 -5.80 4.34
N HIS A 230 7.21 -5.08 4.19
CA HIS A 230 5.94 -5.44 4.80
C HIS A 230 5.19 -6.49 3.97
N GLY A 231 4.32 -7.29 4.64
CA GLY A 231 3.66 -8.45 4.05
C GLY A 231 2.68 -8.16 2.89
N HIS A 232 2.36 -6.89 2.63
CA HIS A 232 1.56 -6.50 1.47
C HIS A 232 2.40 -6.19 0.22
N SER A 233 3.74 -6.21 0.33
CA SER A 233 4.65 -5.98 -0.80
C SER A 233 4.79 -7.23 -1.66
N ASP A 234 4.73 -7.07 -2.97
CA ASP A 234 5.01 -8.13 -3.94
C ASP A 234 6.44 -8.68 -3.81
N LEU A 235 7.36 -7.88 -3.27
CA LEU A 235 8.74 -8.30 -3.04
C LEU A 235 8.82 -9.46 -2.06
N VAL A 236 7.96 -9.53 -1.04
CA VAL A 236 7.93 -10.65 -0.08
C VAL A 236 7.65 -11.97 -0.80
N SER A 237 6.75 -11.99 -1.78
CA SER A 237 6.44 -13.18 -2.58
C SER A 237 7.67 -13.65 -3.36
N ARG A 238 8.46 -12.71 -3.90
CA ARG A 238 9.72 -13.02 -4.61
C ARG A 238 10.79 -13.58 -3.68
N LEU A 239 10.94 -13.01 -2.48
CA LEU A 239 11.87 -13.51 -1.47
C LEU A 239 11.47 -14.91 -0.97
N SER A 240 10.19 -15.16 -0.77
CA SER A 240 9.67 -16.47 -0.39
C SER A 240 9.89 -17.52 -1.48
N GLU A 241 9.73 -17.14 -2.74
CA GLU A 241 10.04 -18.05 -3.87
C GLU A 241 11.55 -18.37 -3.94
N MET A 242 12.43 -17.38 -3.74
CA MET A 242 13.88 -17.59 -3.67
C MET A 242 14.23 -18.52 -2.50
N GLU A 243 13.67 -18.33 -1.31
CA GLU A 243 13.85 -19.24 -0.16
C GLU A 243 13.45 -20.66 -0.52
N ARG A 244 12.28 -20.82 -1.14
CA ARG A 244 11.75 -22.13 -1.55
C ARG A 244 12.69 -22.83 -2.53
N GLN A 245 13.23 -22.11 -3.51
CA GLN A 245 14.17 -22.68 -4.49
C GLN A 245 15.43 -23.19 -3.80
N HIS A 246 16.05 -22.40 -2.93
CA HIS A 246 17.25 -22.83 -2.19
C HIS A 246 16.96 -23.94 -1.18
N ARG A 247 15.75 -23.98 -0.63
CA ARG A 247 15.33 -25.07 0.26
C ARG A 247 15.17 -26.39 -0.45
N LEU A 248 14.80 -26.38 -1.73
CA LEU A 248 14.60 -27.60 -2.54
C LEU A 248 15.89 -28.07 -3.23
N ALA A 249 16.85 -27.17 -3.45
CA ALA A 249 18.10 -27.46 -4.15
C ALA A 249 19.20 -28.04 -3.24
N GLY A 250 19.10 -27.94 -1.92
CA GLY A 250 20.02 -28.50 -0.92
C GLY A 250 19.39 -29.65 -0.17
#